data_2e4c52ce8d872bef5529e92446904d40
#
_entry.id   2e4c52ce8d872bef5529e92446904d40
#
_cell.length_a   1.000
_cell.length_b   1.000
_cell.length_c   1.000
_cell.angle_alpha   90.00
_cell.angle_beta   90.00
_cell.angle_gamma   90.00
#
_symmetry.space_group_name_H-M   'P 1'
#
loop_
_entity.id
_entity.type
_entity.pdbx_description
1 polymer ?
#
loop_
_entity_poly.entity_id
_entity_poly.type
_entity_poly.pdbx_seq_one_letter_code
_entity_poly.pdbx_strand_id
1 'polypeptide(L)'
;MLIPREFFLQLGGFDERLETGEDYEFCQRACAAGADIVNNPQLRVVHHDFPRTLRQFIRREAWHGRGDLRSLRTFLQSKVALGASAFLVAHALILTGLFLPGMLSLLPLGLLLLILLLAASTWKKYRYAPWHSRFVNGGLFYAYYLGRSASLLYLLQRRSGRTPRLA
;
A
#
# COMPACT_ATOMS: atom_id res chain seq x y z
N MET A 1 -12.41 -12.97 -9.08
CA MET A 1 -11.54 -14.01 -9.67
C MET A 1 -12.40 -15.22 -9.97
N LEU A 2 -12.27 -15.83 -11.13
CA LEU A 2 -12.85 -17.12 -11.48
C LEU A 2 -11.73 -18.11 -11.72
N ILE A 3 -11.86 -19.32 -11.19
CA ILE A 3 -10.85 -20.35 -11.27
C ILE A 3 -11.54 -21.72 -11.22
N PRO A 4 -11.07 -22.75 -11.96
CA PRO A 4 -11.56 -24.11 -11.83
C PRO A 4 -11.34 -24.64 -10.41
N ARG A 5 -12.39 -25.26 -9.83
CA ARG A 5 -12.35 -25.73 -8.43
C ARG A 5 -11.22 -26.72 -8.20
N GLU A 6 -11.01 -27.65 -9.13
CA GLU A 6 -9.95 -28.66 -9.02
C GLU A 6 -8.57 -28.03 -8.97
N PHE A 7 -8.30 -27.05 -9.84
CA PHE A 7 -7.02 -26.33 -9.85
C PHE A 7 -6.81 -25.52 -8.57
N PHE A 8 -7.85 -24.88 -8.04
CA PHE A 8 -7.79 -24.17 -6.76
C PHE A 8 -7.42 -25.12 -5.61
N LEU A 9 -8.03 -26.31 -5.55
CA LEU A 9 -7.74 -27.31 -4.54
C LEU A 9 -6.35 -27.93 -4.71
N GLN A 10 -5.93 -28.19 -5.96
CA GLN A 10 -4.58 -28.70 -6.27
C GLN A 10 -3.48 -27.76 -5.78
N LEU A 11 -3.70 -26.45 -5.85
CA LEU A 11 -2.78 -25.43 -5.33
C LEU A 11 -2.89 -25.21 -3.81
N GLY A 12 -3.79 -25.91 -3.12
CA GLY A 12 -3.99 -25.81 -1.67
C GLY A 12 -4.83 -24.60 -1.22
N GLY A 13 -5.59 -23.97 -2.12
CA GLY A 13 -6.46 -22.84 -1.78
C GLY A 13 -5.72 -21.57 -1.42
N PHE A 14 -6.38 -20.68 -0.67
CA PHE A 14 -5.77 -19.47 -0.12
C PHE A 14 -4.89 -19.80 1.09
N ASP A 15 -3.82 -19.05 1.28
CA ASP A 15 -2.99 -19.16 2.48
C ASP A 15 -3.68 -18.43 3.66
N GLU A 16 -4.30 -19.21 4.55
CA GLU A 16 -5.05 -18.70 5.71
C GLU A 16 -4.20 -17.94 6.74
N ARG A 17 -2.86 -18.04 6.63
CA ARG A 17 -1.93 -17.27 7.48
C ARG A 17 -1.84 -15.80 7.05
N LEU A 18 -2.43 -15.45 5.90
CA LEU A 18 -2.43 -14.09 5.36
C LEU A 18 -3.62 -13.30 5.89
N GLU A 19 -3.35 -12.18 6.54
CA GLU A 19 -4.38 -11.23 6.93
C GLU A 19 -4.93 -10.43 5.72
N THR A 20 -4.16 -10.33 4.65
CA THR A 20 -4.50 -9.59 3.42
C THR A 20 -3.57 -9.98 2.28
N GLY A 21 -4.04 -9.83 1.02
CA GLY A 21 -3.27 -10.13 -0.19
C GLY A 21 -3.23 -11.63 -0.51
N GLU A 22 -4.15 -12.42 0.05
CA GLU A 22 -4.33 -13.85 -0.22
C GLU A 22 -4.66 -14.13 -1.69
N ASP A 23 -5.41 -13.26 -2.32
CA ASP A 23 -5.75 -13.30 -3.74
C ASP A 23 -4.53 -13.06 -4.63
N TYR A 24 -3.71 -12.08 -4.30
CA TYR A 24 -2.48 -11.78 -5.02
C TYR A 24 -1.46 -12.92 -4.87
N GLU A 25 -1.26 -13.43 -3.66
CA GLU A 25 -0.38 -14.56 -3.38
C GLU A 25 -0.81 -15.81 -4.15
N PHE A 26 -2.12 -16.11 -4.12
CA PHE A 26 -2.68 -17.22 -4.86
C PHE A 26 -2.45 -17.07 -6.38
N CYS A 27 -2.68 -15.87 -6.93
CA CYS A 27 -2.40 -15.59 -8.34
C CYS A 27 -0.92 -15.85 -8.70
N GLN A 28 0.02 -15.50 -7.82
CA GLN A 28 1.44 -15.78 -8.06
C GLN A 28 1.74 -17.29 -8.09
N ARG A 29 1.16 -18.08 -7.15
CA ARG A 29 1.30 -19.55 -7.19
C ARG A 29 0.66 -20.14 -8.43
N ALA A 30 -0.51 -19.65 -8.83
CA ALA A 30 -1.19 -20.09 -10.03
C ALA A 30 -0.34 -19.85 -11.28
N CYS A 31 0.23 -18.65 -11.44
CA CYS A 31 1.15 -18.34 -12.54
C CYS A 31 2.41 -19.22 -12.52
N ALA A 32 2.99 -19.45 -11.35
CA ALA A 32 4.15 -20.34 -11.20
C ALA A 32 3.81 -21.80 -11.57
N ALA A 33 2.56 -22.22 -11.43
CA ALA A 33 2.03 -23.51 -11.86
C ALA A 33 1.58 -23.54 -13.33
N GLY A 34 1.86 -22.47 -14.11
CA GLY A 34 1.57 -22.40 -15.54
C GLY A 34 0.18 -21.86 -15.91
N ALA A 35 -0.56 -21.25 -14.96
CA ALA A 35 -1.84 -20.62 -15.29
C ALA A 35 -1.66 -19.23 -15.89
N ASP A 36 -2.46 -18.93 -16.92
CA ASP A 36 -2.56 -17.59 -17.47
C ASP A 36 -3.66 -16.77 -16.77
N ILE A 37 -3.32 -15.56 -16.33
CA ILE A 37 -4.28 -14.62 -15.77
C ILE A 37 -4.87 -13.78 -16.90
N VAL A 38 -6.14 -14.03 -17.24
CA VAL A 38 -6.87 -13.29 -18.27
C VAL A 38 -7.74 -12.22 -17.63
N ASN A 39 -7.54 -10.97 -18.03
CA ASN A 39 -8.45 -9.89 -17.66
C ASN A 39 -9.65 -9.88 -18.62
N ASN A 40 -10.83 -10.30 -18.11
CA ASN A 40 -12.07 -10.29 -18.90
C ASN A 40 -12.96 -9.13 -18.44
N PRO A 41 -13.15 -8.07 -19.27
CA PRO A 41 -13.98 -6.90 -18.92
C PRO A 41 -15.46 -7.21 -18.79
N GLN A 42 -15.91 -8.38 -19.27
CA GLN A 42 -17.32 -8.82 -19.11
C GLN A 42 -17.59 -9.37 -17.70
N LEU A 43 -16.56 -9.79 -16.97
CA LEU A 43 -16.68 -10.24 -15.58
C LEU A 43 -16.72 -9.01 -14.66
N ARG A 44 -17.94 -8.64 -14.27
CA ARG A 44 -18.17 -7.50 -13.37
C ARG A 44 -18.52 -8.01 -11.98
N VAL A 45 -17.88 -7.44 -10.97
CA VAL A 45 -18.16 -7.68 -9.55
C VAL A 45 -18.49 -6.35 -8.90
N VAL A 46 -19.56 -6.33 -8.11
CA VAL A 46 -19.94 -5.15 -7.32
C VAL A 46 -19.35 -5.30 -5.93
N HIS A 47 -18.46 -4.37 -5.56
CA HIS A 47 -17.94 -4.28 -4.20
C HIS A 47 -18.78 -3.30 -3.39
N HIS A 48 -19.41 -3.76 -2.31
CA HIS A 48 -20.27 -2.92 -1.47
C HIS A 48 -19.52 -2.16 -0.39
N ASP A 49 -18.35 -2.65 0.05
CA ASP A 49 -17.60 -2.12 1.20
C ASP A 49 -16.49 -1.14 0.82
N PHE A 50 -16.83 -0.14 0.00
CA PHE A 50 -15.90 0.96 -0.26
C PHE A 50 -15.85 1.93 0.93
N PRO A 51 -14.67 2.43 1.32
CA PRO A 51 -14.54 3.45 2.35
C PRO A 51 -15.28 4.72 1.91
N ARG A 52 -16.23 5.17 2.74
CA ARG A 52 -17.03 6.39 2.50
C ARG A 52 -16.39 7.63 3.12
N THR A 53 -15.42 7.47 4.00
CA THR A 53 -14.71 8.56 4.67
C THR A 53 -13.20 8.39 4.53
N LEU A 54 -12.46 9.50 4.62
CA LEU A 54 -11.00 9.51 4.60
C LEU A 54 -10.41 8.64 5.72
N ARG A 55 -11.03 8.66 6.91
CA ARG A 55 -10.61 7.82 8.03
C ARG A 55 -10.73 6.32 7.72
N GLN A 56 -11.85 5.90 7.11
CA GLN A 56 -12.04 4.51 6.69
C GLN A 56 -11.03 4.13 5.61
N PHE A 57 -10.76 5.04 4.67
CA PHE A 57 -9.75 4.84 3.63
C PHE A 57 -8.35 4.62 4.23
N ILE A 58 -7.90 5.51 5.12
CA ILE A 58 -6.58 5.41 5.79
C ILE A 58 -6.49 4.11 6.61
N ARG A 59 -7.54 3.74 7.34
CA ARG A 59 -7.57 2.48 8.12
C ARG A 59 -7.45 1.26 7.21
N ARG A 60 -8.18 1.24 6.09
CA ARG A 60 -8.11 0.16 5.12
C ARG A 60 -6.71 0.04 4.52
N GLU A 61 -6.10 1.16 4.16
CA GLU A 61 -4.74 1.16 3.61
C GLU A 61 -3.69 0.73 4.64
N ALA A 62 -3.87 1.08 5.92
CA ALA A 62 -3.03 0.57 7.01
C ALA A 62 -3.17 -0.95 7.18
N TRP A 63 -4.37 -1.49 7.03
CA TRP A 63 -4.60 -2.93 7.07
C TRP A 63 -3.95 -3.65 5.88
N HIS A 64 -4.16 -3.16 4.65
CA HIS A 64 -3.54 -3.72 3.46
C HIS A 64 -2.00 -3.69 3.49
N GLY A 65 -1.41 -2.68 4.12
CA GLY A 65 0.05 -2.56 4.24
C GLY A 65 0.71 -3.69 5.05
N ARG A 66 -0.04 -4.40 5.88
CA ARG A 66 0.49 -5.52 6.69
C ARG A 66 0.99 -6.69 5.81
N GLY A 67 0.35 -6.92 4.65
CA GLY A 67 0.78 -7.93 3.70
C GLY A 67 2.19 -7.71 3.16
N ASP A 68 2.58 -6.45 2.95
CA ASP A 68 3.90 -6.08 2.46
C ASP A 68 5.03 -6.34 3.49
N LEU A 69 4.66 -6.50 4.77
CA LEU A 69 5.58 -6.55 5.91
C LEU A 69 5.86 -7.96 6.43
N ARG A 70 5.44 -9.00 5.70
CA ARG A 70 5.58 -10.41 6.11
C ARG A 70 7.04 -10.86 6.19
N SER A 71 7.86 -10.41 5.26
CA SER A 71 9.30 -10.72 5.21
C SER A 71 10.08 -9.55 4.62
N LEU A 72 11.38 -9.51 4.87
CA LEU A 72 12.26 -8.52 4.26
C LEU A 72 12.19 -8.60 2.72
N ARG A 73 12.09 -9.80 2.17
CA ARG A 73 11.97 -10.02 0.72
C ARG A 73 10.69 -9.39 0.16
N THR A 74 9.52 -9.64 0.77
CA THR A 74 8.25 -9.04 0.34
C THR A 74 8.28 -7.53 0.48
N PHE A 75 8.86 -7.01 1.56
CA PHE A 75 9.05 -5.57 1.76
C PHE A 75 9.88 -4.93 0.64
N LEU A 76 11.05 -5.48 0.33
CA LEU A 76 11.95 -4.94 -0.70
C LEU A 76 11.39 -5.06 -2.11
N GLN A 77 10.52 -6.04 -2.37
CA GLN A 77 9.83 -6.22 -3.64
C GLN A 77 8.57 -5.34 -3.77
N SER A 78 8.01 -4.86 -2.67
CA SER A 78 6.83 -4.01 -2.67
C SER A 78 7.18 -2.55 -2.94
N LYS A 79 6.84 -2.06 -4.15
CA LYS A 79 6.96 -0.64 -4.50
C LYS A 79 6.14 0.25 -3.57
N VAL A 80 5.06 -0.29 -3.00
CA VAL A 80 4.18 0.42 -2.06
C VAL A 80 4.87 0.58 -0.71
N ALA A 81 5.48 -0.49 -0.18
CA ALA A 81 6.22 -0.43 1.08
C ALA A 81 7.43 0.51 1.00
N LEU A 82 8.17 0.46 -0.13
CA LEU A 82 9.27 1.38 -0.39
C LEU A 82 8.79 2.84 -0.49
N GLY A 83 7.65 3.09 -1.16
CA GLY A 83 7.01 4.40 -1.21
C GLY A 83 6.56 4.90 0.17
N ALA A 84 5.98 4.04 1.00
CA ALA A 84 5.61 4.37 2.37
C ALA A 84 6.84 4.70 3.24
N SER A 85 7.95 4.00 3.04
CA SER A 85 9.21 4.30 3.71
C SER A 85 9.78 5.65 3.28
N ALA A 86 9.77 5.94 1.97
CA ALA A 86 10.18 7.25 1.44
C ALA A 86 9.29 8.39 1.98
N PHE A 87 7.98 8.15 2.13
CA PHE A 87 7.05 9.09 2.76
C PHE A 87 7.44 9.40 4.21
N LEU A 88 7.78 8.39 5.01
CA LEU A 88 8.25 8.58 6.38
C LEU A 88 9.59 9.33 6.45
N VAL A 89 10.53 8.97 5.56
CA VAL A 89 11.83 9.67 5.48
C VAL A 89 11.63 11.15 5.13
N ALA A 90 10.75 11.45 4.15
CA ALA A 90 10.41 12.83 3.79
C ALA A 90 9.90 13.63 5.00
N HIS A 91 8.95 13.05 5.76
CA HIS A 91 8.43 13.69 6.97
C HIS A 91 9.47 13.83 8.07
N ALA A 92 10.33 12.83 8.26
CA ALA A 92 11.45 12.91 9.22
C ALA A 92 12.40 14.05 8.87
N LEU A 93 12.77 14.22 7.58
CA LEU A 93 13.62 15.33 7.13
C LEU A 93 12.93 16.68 7.35
N ILE A 94 11.63 16.81 7.04
CA ILE A 94 10.86 18.03 7.26
C ILE A 94 10.85 18.38 8.75
N LEU A 95 10.49 17.42 9.62
CA LEU A 95 10.41 17.66 11.06
C LEU A 95 11.79 17.98 11.67
N THR A 96 12.83 17.25 11.25
CA THR A 96 14.20 17.53 11.67
C THR A 96 14.64 18.94 11.27
N GLY A 97 14.37 19.33 10.02
CA GLY A 97 14.70 20.68 9.53
C GLY A 97 13.94 21.79 10.23
N LEU A 98 12.70 21.53 10.67
CA LEU A 98 11.86 22.52 11.38
C LEU A 98 12.24 22.65 12.86
N PHE A 99 12.55 21.55 13.55
CA PHE A 99 12.64 21.53 15.01
C PHE A 99 14.06 21.41 15.56
N LEU A 100 15.06 20.99 14.75
CA LEU A 100 16.44 20.89 15.22
C LEU A 100 17.29 22.09 14.73
N PRO A 101 17.90 22.84 15.66
CA PRO A 101 18.78 23.97 15.31
C PRO A 101 19.90 23.52 14.36
N GLY A 102 20.19 24.34 13.35
CA GLY A 102 21.25 24.07 12.36
C GLY A 102 20.86 23.07 11.26
N MET A 103 19.67 22.45 11.29
CA MET A 103 19.24 21.46 10.33
C MET A 103 18.22 21.97 9.29
N LEU A 104 18.06 23.30 9.19
CA LEU A 104 17.07 23.93 8.29
C LEU A 104 17.26 23.51 6.81
N SER A 105 18.48 23.17 6.39
CA SER A 105 18.78 22.67 5.05
C SER A 105 18.09 21.35 4.69
N LEU A 106 17.63 20.56 5.68
CA LEU A 106 16.90 19.31 5.45
C LEU A 106 15.44 19.55 5.05
N LEU A 107 14.87 20.70 5.40
CA LEU A 107 13.47 21.04 5.10
C LEU A 107 13.17 21.01 3.59
N PRO A 108 13.91 21.74 2.72
CA PRO A 108 13.65 21.70 1.28
C PRO A 108 13.86 20.30 0.68
N LEU A 109 14.82 19.53 1.20
CA LEU A 109 15.07 18.16 0.75
C LEU A 109 13.87 17.24 1.07
N GLY A 110 13.32 17.31 2.29
CA GLY A 110 12.14 16.55 2.67
C GLY A 110 10.90 16.94 1.86
N LEU A 111 10.68 18.25 1.63
CA LEU A 111 9.58 18.73 0.81
C LEU A 111 9.72 18.26 -0.65
N LEU A 112 10.92 18.35 -1.22
CA LEU A 112 11.19 17.88 -2.58
C LEU A 112 10.89 16.38 -2.71
N LEU A 113 11.39 15.55 -1.79
CA LEU A 113 11.17 14.12 -1.78
C LEU A 113 9.66 13.80 -1.71
N LEU A 114 8.90 14.48 -0.85
CA LEU A 114 7.46 14.30 -0.72
C LEU A 114 6.72 14.67 -2.01
N ILE A 115 7.05 15.83 -2.60
CA ILE A 115 6.45 16.29 -3.85
C ILE A 115 6.73 15.29 -4.98
N LEU A 116 7.98 14.85 -5.13
CA LEU A 116 8.35 13.89 -6.17
C LEU A 116 7.64 12.55 -6.00
N LEU A 117 7.52 12.05 -4.77
CA LEU A 117 6.80 10.81 -4.47
C LEU A 117 5.32 10.91 -4.88
N LEU A 118 4.63 11.98 -4.46
CA LEU A 118 3.22 12.19 -4.76
C LEU A 118 2.99 12.44 -6.25
N ALA A 119 3.84 13.24 -6.89
CA ALA A 119 3.76 13.53 -8.31
C ALA A 119 3.99 12.27 -9.15
N ALA A 120 5.01 11.46 -8.86
CA ALA A 120 5.30 10.21 -9.55
C ALA A 120 4.16 9.20 -9.42
N SER A 121 3.59 9.06 -8.20
CA SER A 121 2.46 8.16 -7.93
C SER A 121 1.20 8.59 -8.69
N THR A 122 0.90 9.89 -8.67
CA THR A 122 -0.24 10.48 -9.37
C THR A 122 -0.07 10.35 -10.88
N TRP A 123 1.11 10.68 -11.39
CA TRP A 123 1.42 10.59 -12.82
C TRP A 123 1.29 9.16 -13.34
N LYS A 124 1.88 8.20 -12.65
CA LYS A 124 1.82 6.78 -13.04
C LYS A 124 0.38 6.27 -13.21
N LYS A 125 -0.53 6.68 -12.33
CA LYS A 125 -1.90 6.17 -12.31
C LYS A 125 -2.88 7.02 -13.12
N TYR A 126 -2.67 8.34 -13.16
CA TYR A 126 -3.64 9.30 -13.70
C TYR A 126 -3.08 10.16 -14.84
N ARG A 127 -2.03 9.71 -15.53
CA ARG A 127 -1.39 10.49 -16.63
C ARG A 127 -2.33 10.93 -17.74
N TYR A 128 -3.41 10.19 -17.97
CA TYR A 128 -4.43 10.52 -18.99
C TYR A 128 -5.66 11.24 -18.41
N ALA A 129 -5.73 11.44 -17.11
CA ALA A 129 -6.82 12.15 -16.47
C ALA A 129 -6.67 13.68 -16.61
N PRO A 130 -7.75 14.47 -16.54
CA PRO A 130 -7.70 15.92 -16.47
C PRO A 130 -6.86 16.42 -15.28
N TRP A 131 -6.26 17.62 -15.38
CA TRP A 131 -5.34 18.16 -14.39
C TRP A 131 -5.96 18.28 -12.98
N HIS A 132 -7.25 18.73 -12.89
CA HIS A 132 -7.96 18.82 -11.61
C HIS A 132 -8.13 17.47 -10.94
N SER A 133 -8.40 16.42 -11.70
CA SER A 133 -8.45 15.05 -11.16
C SER A 133 -7.08 14.59 -10.66
N ARG A 134 -5.99 14.96 -11.33
CA ARG A 134 -4.64 14.65 -10.85
C ARG A 134 -4.35 15.33 -9.52
N PHE A 135 -4.74 16.60 -9.37
CA PHE A 135 -4.55 17.35 -8.13
C PHE A 135 -5.30 16.72 -6.94
N VAL A 136 -6.60 16.43 -7.12
CA VAL A 136 -7.41 15.76 -6.08
C VAL A 136 -6.86 14.39 -5.74
N ASN A 137 -6.47 13.60 -6.73
CA ASN A 137 -5.88 12.28 -6.50
C ASN A 137 -4.47 12.34 -5.88
N GLY A 138 -3.72 13.43 -6.08
CA GLY A 138 -2.48 13.71 -5.36
C GLY A 138 -2.70 13.80 -3.85
N GLY A 139 -3.75 14.49 -3.41
CA GLY A 139 -4.18 14.51 -2.00
C GLY A 139 -4.58 13.11 -1.47
N LEU A 140 -5.26 12.31 -2.30
CA LEU A 140 -5.57 10.93 -1.94
C LEU A 140 -4.32 10.05 -1.81
N PHE A 141 -3.28 10.27 -2.63
CA PHE A 141 -2.01 9.57 -2.46
C PHE A 141 -1.29 9.93 -1.17
N TYR A 142 -1.43 11.16 -0.69
CA TYR A 142 -0.92 11.52 0.63
C TYR A 142 -1.61 10.68 1.72
N ALA A 143 -2.95 10.62 1.72
CA ALA A 143 -3.71 9.79 2.65
C ALA A 143 -3.42 8.29 2.50
N TYR A 144 -3.19 7.82 1.27
CA TYR A 144 -2.77 6.46 0.96
C TYR A 144 -1.44 6.13 1.63
N TYR A 145 -0.39 6.95 1.42
CA TYR A 145 0.91 6.72 2.04
C TYR A 145 0.87 6.90 3.56
N LEU A 146 0.03 7.78 4.08
CA LEU A 146 -0.19 7.90 5.53
C LEU A 146 -0.73 6.56 6.10
N GLY A 147 -1.73 5.97 5.46
CA GLY A 147 -2.26 4.66 5.84
C GLY A 147 -1.21 3.56 5.73
N ARG A 148 -0.51 3.48 4.60
CA ARG A 148 0.56 2.48 4.38
C ARG A 148 1.71 2.63 5.38
N SER A 149 2.07 3.85 5.75
CA SER A 149 3.10 4.13 6.76
C SER A 149 2.67 3.69 8.16
N ALA A 150 1.39 3.82 8.49
CA ALA A 150 0.85 3.34 9.76
C ALA A 150 1.00 1.82 9.94
N SER A 151 1.03 1.03 8.85
CA SER A 151 1.31 -0.40 8.92
C SER A 151 2.73 -0.72 9.38
N LEU A 152 3.71 0.15 9.09
CA LEU A 152 5.09 0.00 9.57
C LEU A 152 5.18 0.12 11.10
N LEU A 153 4.35 0.97 11.71
CA LEU A 153 4.25 1.11 13.17
C LEU A 153 3.64 -0.16 13.80
N TYR A 154 2.75 -0.85 13.09
CA TYR A 154 2.17 -2.11 13.56
C TYR A 154 3.22 -3.20 13.80
N LEU A 155 4.29 -3.27 12.99
CA LEU A 155 5.40 -4.20 13.23
C LEU A 155 6.11 -3.95 14.56
N LEU A 156 6.29 -2.69 14.94
CA LEU A 156 6.91 -2.32 16.20
C LEU A 156 6.03 -2.76 17.38
N GLN A 157 4.71 -2.61 17.24
CA GLN A 157 3.74 -3.04 18.26
C GLN A 157 3.67 -4.56 18.40
N ARG A 158 3.72 -5.31 17.29
CA ARG A 158 3.70 -6.77 17.29
C ARG A 158 4.92 -7.36 18.01
N ARG A 159 6.11 -6.75 17.84
CA ARG A 159 7.32 -7.14 18.57
C ARG A 159 7.24 -6.87 20.07
N SER A 160 6.44 -5.90 20.51
CA SER A 160 6.24 -5.57 21.93
C SER A 160 5.12 -6.39 22.62
N GLY A 161 4.55 -7.41 21.96
CA GLY A 161 3.49 -8.26 22.52
C GLY A 161 2.12 -7.60 22.66
N ARG A 162 1.95 -6.37 22.16
CA ARG A 162 0.67 -5.63 22.16
C ARG A 162 0.00 -5.80 20.80
N THR A 163 -0.87 -6.80 20.67
CA THR A 163 -1.76 -6.88 19.50
C THR A 163 -2.99 -5.99 19.75
N PRO A 164 -3.15 -4.87 19.04
CA PRO A 164 -4.40 -4.12 19.08
C PRO A 164 -5.47 -4.94 18.36
N ARG A 165 -6.50 -5.39 19.06
CA ARG A 165 -7.75 -5.80 18.41
C ARG A 165 -8.37 -4.54 17.83
N LEU A 166 -8.38 -4.40 16.51
CA LEU A 166 -9.16 -3.37 15.85
C LEU A 166 -10.62 -3.83 15.88
N ALA A 167 -11.42 -3.22 16.76
CA ALA A 167 -12.87 -3.23 16.69
C ALA A 167 -13.34 -2.33 15.52
#